data_248ffefda7bb161bc8c268559852539f
#
_entry.id   248ffefda7bb161bc8c268559852539f
#
_cell.length_a   1.000
_cell.length_b   1.000
_cell.length_c   1.000
_cell.angle_alpha   90.00
_cell.angle_beta   90.00
_cell.angle_gamma   90.00
#
_symmetry.space_group_name_H-M   'P 1'
#
loop_
_entity.id
_entity.type
_entity.pdbx_description
1 polymer ?
#
loop_
_entity_poly.entity_id
_entity_poly.type
_entity_poly.pdbx_seq_one_letter_code
_entity_poly.pdbx_strand_id
1 'polypeptide(L)'
;MSSLKAIEKRVFEDLLGMASGYALDFSNNTFAEFFRETANIDIYAQKYAFNGDSKAKRLRAFWEIEPDALVGKVLSGLLEVWQYNASRNGQSGDSPQYKQAAGIVARLIGKQPDPVATEQEFLHRKYQNISMKNLTIDPNLVPMLESRLAEAQHCLVSAPLATIFLCGSILEGILLGVALQSPKEFNQAANSPKDKDNKVKPFHEWSLAQFIDVAHGLGALKLDVKKFGHELRDFRNYIHPYQQLASKFTPDKHTAEICLQVLKAAIADLSGGRK
;
A
#
# COMPACT_ATOMS: atom_id res chain seq x y z
N MET A 1 -18.27 22.07 4.00
CA MET A 1 -17.01 22.70 4.49
C MET A 1 -16.08 21.60 4.98
N SER A 2 -14.86 21.56 4.52
CA SER A 2 -13.91 20.50 4.92
C SER A 2 -13.30 20.77 6.31
N SER A 3 -12.87 19.69 6.96
CA SER A 3 -12.18 19.73 8.27
C SER A 3 -10.66 19.93 8.14
N LEU A 4 -10.17 20.37 6.97
CA LEU A 4 -8.74 20.66 6.75
C LEU A 4 -8.25 21.77 7.68
N LYS A 5 -7.26 21.44 8.50
CA LYS A 5 -6.60 22.41 9.39
C LYS A 5 -5.65 23.33 8.60
N ALA A 6 -5.35 24.51 9.13
CA ALA A 6 -4.46 25.47 8.46
C ALA A 6 -3.08 24.88 8.13
N ILE A 7 -2.51 24.06 9.04
CA ILE A 7 -1.23 23.38 8.80
C ILE A 7 -1.34 22.30 7.70
N GLU A 8 -2.47 21.60 7.60
CA GLU A 8 -2.70 20.58 6.58
C GLU A 8 -2.87 21.22 5.19
N LYS A 9 -3.54 22.39 5.11
CA LYS A 9 -3.61 23.17 3.88
C LYS A 9 -2.22 23.57 3.38
N ARG A 10 -1.31 23.98 4.26
CA ARG A 10 0.08 24.30 3.91
C ARG A 10 0.84 23.09 3.34
N VAL A 11 0.65 21.90 3.90
CA VAL A 11 1.26 20.67 3.36
C VAL A 11 0.88 20.46 1.89
N PHE A 12 -0.42 20.65 1.56
CA PHE A 12 -0.87 20.53 0.16
C PHE A 12 -0.41 21.72 -0.69
N GLU A 13 -0.38 22.92 -0.16
CA GLU A 13 0.10 24.11 -0.88
C GLU A 13 1.56 23.95 -1.32
N ASP A 14 2.40 23.47 -0.42
CA ASP A 14 3.81 23.22 -0.69
C ASP A 14 3.99 22.06 -1.68
N LEU A 15 3.30 20.93 -1.46
CA LEU A 15 3.41 19.73 -2.28
C LEU A 15 2.91 19.97 -3.72
N LEU A 16 1.83 20.74 -3.88
CA LEU A 16 1.21 21.03 -5.16
C LEU A 16 1.77 22.29 -5.85
N GLY A 17 2.79 22.94 -5.26
CA GLY A 17 3.46 24.11 -5.81
C GLY A 17 2.56 25.34 -5.94
N MET A 18 1.68 25.59 -4.95
CA MET A 18 0.60 26.60 -5.06
C MET A 18 1.03 28.04 -4.75
N ALA A 19 2.32 28.29 -4.44
CA ALA A 19 2.79 29.61 -4.04
C ALA A 19 2.61 30.69 -5.13
N SER A 20 2.77 30.30 -6.40
CA SER A 20 2.69 31.21 -7.55
C SER A 20 1.29 31.29 -8.21
N GLY A 21 0.26 30.73 -7.57
CA GLY A 21 -1.10 30.71 -8.11
C GLY A 21 -1.40 29.52 -9.03
N TYR A 22 -0.45 28.65 -9.28
CA TYR A 22 -0.62 27.40 -10.01
C TYR A 22 -1.05 26.26 -9.07
N ALA A 23 -1.38 25.12 -9.62
CA ALA A 23 -1.55 23.85 -8.93
C ALA A 23 -0.92 22.80 -9.83
N LEU A 24 0.19 22.19 -9.38
CA LEU A 24 1.03 21.33 -10.22
C LEU A 24 1.34 21.99 -11.59
N ASP A 25 1.41 21.19 -12.63
CA ASP A 25 1.63 21.62 -14.02
C ASP A 25 0.35 21.75 -14.86
N PHE A 26 -0.82 21.76 -14.21
CA PHE A 26 -2.11 21.89 -14.91
C PHE A 26 -2.21 23.18 -15.73
N SER A 27 -2.68 23.09 -16.97
CA SER A 27 -3.29 24.19 -17.70
C SER A 27 -4.71 24.48 -17.14
N ASN A 28 -5.36 25.54 -17.59
CA ASN A 28 -6.74 25.80 -17.17
C ASN A 28 -7.70 24.69 -17.65
N ASN A 29 -7.48 24.21 -18.89
CA ASN A 29 -8.32 23.17 -19.48
C ASN A 29 -8.14 21.83 -18.76
N THR A 30 -6.89 21.39 -18.55
CA THR A 30 -6.62 20.12 -17.88
C THR A 30 -7.00 20.14 -16.40
N PHE A 31 -6.97 21.31 -15.76
CA PHE A 31 -7.47 21.48 -14.39
C PHE A 31 -9.00 21.34 -14.33
N ALA A 32 -9.72 21.95 -15.29
CA ALA A 32 -11.18 21.79 -15.36
C ALA A 32 -11.60 20.35 -15.65
N GLU A 33 -10.88 19.69 -16.59
CA GLU A 33 -11.11 18.29 -16.96
C GLU A 33 -10.88 17.36 -15.75
N PHE A 34 -9.76 17.50 -15.05
CA PHE A 34 -9.46 16.77 -13.83
C PHE A 34 -10.58 16.85 -12.79
N PHE A 35 -11.11 18.06 -12.50
CA PHE A 35 -12.20 18.22 -11.55
C PHE A 35 -13.51 17.62 -12.03
N ARG A 36 -13.79 17.69 -13.32
CA ARG A 36 -14.99 17.10 -13.92
C ARG A 36 -14.94 15.57 -13.82
N GLU A 37 -13.82 14.96 -14.18
CA GLU A 37 -13.65 13.51 -14.13
C GLU A 37 -13.60 12.98 -12.70
N THR A 38 -12.82 13.64 -11.82
CA THR A 38 -12.62 13.18 -10.46
C THR A 38 -13.85 13.37 -9.57
N ALA A 39 -14.54 14.50 -9.71
CA ALA A 39 -15.56 14.93 -8.75
C ALA A 39 -16.88 15.35 -9.40
N ASN A 40 -16.99 15.35 -10.71
CA ASN A 40 -18.11 15.91 -11.47
C ASN A 40 -18.42 17.38 -11.10
N ILE A 41 -17.35 18.20 -10.96
CA ILE A 41 -17.42 19.60 -10.56
C ILE A 41 -16.85 20.50 -11.66
N ASP A 42 -17.52 21.62 -11.92
CA ASP A 42 -16.93 22.76 -12.62
C ASP A 42 -16.18 23.64 -11.62
N ILE A 43 -14.86 23.49 -11.55
CA ILE A 43 -14.01 24.30 -10.65
C ILE A 43 -13.96 25.77 -11.05
N TYR A 44 -14.35 26.12 -12.29
CA TYR A 44 -14.44 27.49 -12.74
C TYR A 44 -15.79 28.14 -12.45
N ALA A 45 -16.74 27.45 -11.85
CA ALA A 45 -17.98 28.03 -11.37
C ALA A 45 -17.74 29.22 -10.41
N GLN A 46 -18.63 30.20 -10.42
CA GLN A 46 -18.53 31.45 -9.64
C GLN A 46 -18.35 31.23 -8.13
N LYS A 47 -18.93 30.15 -7.59
CA LYS A 47 -18.82 29.83 -6.15
C LYS A 47 -17.39 29.57 -5.68
N TYR A 48 -16.45 29.21 -6.58
CA TYR A 48 -15.05 28.99 -6.24
C TYR A 48 -14.13 30.19 -6.57
N ALA A 49 -14.71 31.33 -7.01
CA ALA A 49 -13.94 32.50 -7.43
C ALA A 49 -13.82 33.60 -6.35
N PHE A 50 -14.41 33.41 -5.17
CA PHE A 50 -14.52 34.48 -4.16
C PHE A 50 -13.16 34.95 -3.60
N ASN A 51 -12.11 34.13 -3.68
CA ASN A 51 -10.74 34.51 -3.30
C ASN A 51 -9.86 34.87 -4.52
N GLY A 52 -10.46 34.89 -5.74
CA GLY A 52 -9.84 35.21 -7.03
C GLY A 52 -9.70 33.97 -7.94
N ASP A 53 -9.18 34.20 -9.17
CA ASP A 53 -9.35 33.28 -10.30
C ASP A 53 -8.20 32.30 -10.56
N SER A 54 -7.07 32.43 -9.86
CA SER A 54 -5.97 31.47 -10.05
C SER A 54 -6.35 30.05 -9.62
N LYS A 55 -5.77 29.03 -10.24
CA LYS A 55 -6.00 27.62 -9.89
C LYS A 55 -5.81 27.36 -8.40
N ALA A 56 -4.74 27.90 -7.82
CA ALA A 56 -4.47 27.78 -6.40
C ALA A 56 -5.58 28.43 -5.53
N LYS A 57 -6.09 29.62 -5.91
CA LYS A 57 -7.15 30.29 -5.20
C LYS A 57 -8.48 29.54 -5.30
N ARG A 58 -8.81 29.01 -6.46
CA ARG A 58 -10.00 28.19 -6.68
C ARG A 58 -9.93 26.86 -5.92
N LEU A 59 -8.76 26.25 -5.85
CA LEU A 59 -8.55 25.03 -5.04
C LEU A 59 -8.73 25.31 -3.54
N ARG A 60 -8.21 26.44 -3.02
CA ARG A 60 -8.46 26.87 -1.63
C ARG A 60 -9.93 27.09 -1.36
N ALA A 61 -10.64 27.78 -2.26
CA ALA A 61 -12.08 27.99 -2.16
C ALA A 61 -12.86 26.65 -2.14
N PHE A 62 -12.45 25.71 -2.98
CA PHE A 62 -13.01 24.36 -3.00
C PHE A 62 -12.83 23.66 -1.63
N TRP A 63 -11.65 23.73 -1.01
CA TRP A 63 -11.42 23.17 0.34
C TRP A 63 -12.30 23.81 1.42
N GLU A 64 -12.68 25.06 1.26
CA GLU A 64 -13.51 25.80 2.23
C GLU A 64 -15.00 25.50 2.08
N ILE A 65 -15.46 25.24 0.85
CA ILE A 65 -16.89 25.06 0.56
C ILE A 65 -17.31 23.59 0.69
N GLU A 66 -16.53 22.69 0.12
CA GLU A 66 -16.95 21.30 -0.09
C GLU A 66 -16.73 20.40 1.15
N PRO A 67 -17.49 19.30 1.28
CA PRO A 67 -17.35 18.37 2.40
C PRO A 67 -16.08 17.52 2.29
N ASP A 68 -15.64 16.97 3.42
CA ASP A 68 -14.42 16.15 3.55
C ASP A 68 -14.31 15.05 2.51
N ALA A 69 -15.37 14.27 2.29
CA ALA A 69 -15.35 13.16 1.34
C ALA A 69 -15.00 13.61 -0.09
N LEU A 70 -15.51 14.77 -0.51
CA LEU A 70 -15.29 15.30 -1.84
C LEU A 70 -13.90 15.94 -1.96
N VAL A 71 -13.49 16.68 -0.94
CA VAL A 71 -12.15 17.28 -0.85
C VAL A 71 -11.10 16.17 -0.81
N GLY A 72 -11.32 15.14 -0.01
CA GLY A 72 -10.41 13.99 0.07
C GLY A 72 -10.29 13.24 -1.26
N LYS A 73 -11.39 13.05 -1.99
CA LYS A 73 -11.39 12.42 -3.31
C LYS A 73 -10.53 13.20 -4.32
N VAL A 74 -10.72 14.54 -4.38
CA VAL A 74 -9.94 15.41 -5.28
C VAL A 74 -8.46 15.44 -4.88
N LEU A 75 -8.17 15.55 -3.58
CA LEU A 75 -6.79 15.55 -3.09
C LEU A 75 -6.09 14.20 -3.37
N SER A 76 -6.80 13.06 -3.29
CA SER A 76 -6.26 11.76 -3.70
C SER A 76 -5.80 11.76 -5.15
N GLY A 77 -6.66 12.22 -6.07
CA GLY A 77 -6.30 12.33 -7.48
C GLY A 77 -5.12 13.29 -7.73
N LEU A 78 -5.07 14.42 -7.02
CA LEU A 78 -3.93 15.35 -7.12
C LEU A 78 -2.61 14.72 -6.64
N LEU A 79 -2.66 13.87 -5.62
CA LEU A 79 -1.49 13.11 -5.17
C LEU A 79 -1.02 12.08 -6.21
N GLU A 80 -1.94 11.44 -6.93
CA GLU A 80 -1.61 10.53 -8.04
C GLU A 80 -0.89 11.28 -9.18
N VAL A 81 -1.40 12.46 -9.56
CA VAL A 81 -0.74 13.32 -10.57
C VAL A 81 0.64 13.76 -10.08
N TRP A 82 0.77 14.15 -8.82
CA TRP A 82 2.06 14.51 -8.23
C TRP A 82 3.05 13.36 -8.29
N GLN A 83 2.65 12.14 -7.92
CA GLN A 83 3.50 10.95 -7.99
C GLN A 83 3.95 10.65 -9.43
N TYR A 84 3.03 10.73 -10.37
CA TYR A 84 3.35 10.55 -11.78
C TYR A 84 4.41 11.57 -12.26
N ASN A 85 4.25 12.84 -11.91
CA ASN A 85 5.21 13.89 -12.25
C ASN A 85 6.58 13.70 -11.55
N ALA A 86 6.58 13.30 -10.27
CA ALA A 86 7.80 12.98 -9.54
C ALA A 86 8.58 11.84 -10.19
N SER A 87 7.89 10.77 -10.59
CA SER A 87 8.52 9.62 -11.26
C SER A 87 9.13 10.00 -12.62
N ARG A 88 8.48 10.87 -13.40
CA ARG A 88 9.00 11.38 -14.67
C ARG A 88 10.26 12.21 -14.49
N ASN A 89 10.38 12.91 -13.37
CA ASN A 89 11.53 13.77 -13.06
C ASN A 89 12.65 13.03 -12.29
N GLY A 90 12.57 11.69 -12.17
CA GLY A 90 13.56 10.88 -11.46
C GLY A 90 13.58 11.11 -9.94
N GLN A 91 12.53 11.71 -9.38
CA GLN A 91 12.39 11.95 -7.95
C GLN A 91 11.66 10.78 -7.29
N SER A 92 12.00 10.49 -6.02
CA SER A 92 11.26 9.50 -5.24
C SER A 92 9.83 9.98 -5.00
N GLY A 93 8.86 9.22 -5.48
CA GLY A 93 7.43 9.47 -5.22
C GLY A 93 6.99 9.22 -3.76
N ASP A 94 7.92 8.94 -2.85
CA ASP A 94 7.67 8.55 -1.45
C ASP A 94 8.33 9.54 -0.45
N SER A 95 8.18 10.84 -0.70
CA SER A 95 8.71 11.88 0.19
C SER A 95 7.95 11.93 1.54
N PRO A 96 8.59 12.42 2.63
CA PRO A 96 7.91 12.63 3.92
C PRO A 96 6.66 13.50 3.80
N GLN A 97 6.70 14.54 2.95
CA GLN A 97 5.57 15.43 2.68
C GLN A 97 4.42 14.68 1.99
N TYR A 98 4.74 13.81 1.02
CA TYR A 98 3.73 12.96 0.37
C TYR A 98 3.06 12.03 1.38
N LYS A 99 3.82 11.36 2.26
CA LYS A 99 3.26 10.48 3.30
C LYS A 99 2.32 11.24 4.24
N GLN A 100 2.69 12.45 4.64
CA GLN A 100 1.84 13.31 5.46
C GLN A 100 0.56 13.69 4.73
N ALA A 101 0.64 14.11 3.46
CA ALA A 101 -0.51 14.46 2.64
C ALA A 101 -1.45 13.27 2.43
N ALA A 102 -0.92 12.06 2.15
CA ALA A 102 -1.70 10.84 2.01
C ALA A 102 -2.45 10.46 3.31
N GLY A 103 -1.83 10.67 4.48
CA GLY A 103 -2.48 10.47 5.77
C GLY A 103 -3.67 11.43 5.99
N ILE A 104 -3.53 12.70 5.57
CA ILE A 104 -4.61 13.68 5.64
C ILE A 104 -5.77 13.29 4.71
N VAL A 105 -5.47 12.88 3.48
CA VAL A 105 -6.47 12.38 2.52
C VAL A 105 -7.24 11.20 3.09
N ALA A 106 -6.55 10.20 3.65
CA ALA A 106 -7.18 9.03 4.25
C ALA A 106 -8.19 9.43 5.36
N ARG A 107 -7.84 10.41 6.20
CA ARG A 107 -8.74 10.96 7.23
C ARG A 107 -9.98 11.61 6.62
N LEU A 108 -9.82 12.43 5.58
CA LEU A 108 -10.93 13.15 4.93
C LEU A 108 -11.95 12.23 4.26
N ILE A 109 -11.49 11.11 3.67
CA ILE A 109 -12.38 10.13 3.03
C ILE A 109 -12.96 9.10 4.02
N GLY A 110 -12.76 9.32 5.34
CA GLY A 110 -13.26 8.40 6.37
C GLY A 110 -12.55 7.04 6.41
N LYS A 111 -11.50 6.85 5.60
CA LYS A 111 -10.56 5.76 5.81
C LYS A 111 -9.67 6.22 6.96
N GLN A 112 -9.78 5.59 8.12
CA GLN A 112 -8.68 5.72 9.08
C GLN A 112 -7.41 5.35 8.32
N PRO A 113 -6.38 6.20 8.27
CA PRO A 113 -5.09 5.73 7.83
C PRO A 113 -4.79 4.57 8.77
N ASP A 114 -4.63 3.37 8.21
CA ASP A 114 -3.95 2.33 8.97
C ASP A 114 -2.69 3.03 9.49
N PRO A 115 -2.47 3.13 10.79
CA PRO A 115 -1.26 3.73 11.30
C PRO A 115 -0.13 2.98 10.61
N VAL A 116 0.57 3.67 9.71
CA VAL A 116 1.79 3.12 9.14
C VAL A 116 2.69 2.99 10.36
N ALA A 117 2.68 1.78 10.95
CA ALA A 117 3.58 1.47 12.03
C ALA A 117 4.95 1.87 11.52
N THR A 118 5.64 2.73 12.23
CA THR A 118 7.03 2.99 11.90
C THR A 118 7.71 1.63 11.84
N GLU A 119 8.76 1.50 11.05
CA GLU A 119 9.52 0.25 10.98
C GLU A 119 9.84 -0.29 12.38
N GLN A 120 10.20 0.60 13.30
CA GLN A 120 10.44 0.28 14.70
C GLN A 120 9.18 -0.23 15.41
N GLU A 121 8.03 0.41 15.26
CA GLU A 121 6.77 -0.06 15.86
C GLU A 121 6.35 -1.42 15.30
N PHE A 122 6.53 -1.63 13.98
CA PHE A 122 6.25 -2.93 13.36
C PHE A 122 7.15 -4.03 13.92
N LEU A 123 8.45 -3.78 14.05
CA LEU A 123 9.42 -4.76 14.55
C LEU A 123 9.24 -5.06 16.04
N HIS A 124 8.76 -4.10 16.83
CA HIS A 124 8.51 -4.28 18.28
C HIS A 124 7.14 -4.87 18.61
N ARG A 125 6.21 -4.97 17.64
CA ARG A 125 4.91 -5.62 17.89
C ARG A 125 5.08 -7.10 18.21
N LYS A 126 4.55 -7.51 19.36
CA LYS A 126 4.50 -8.92 19.74
C LYS A 126 3.19 -9.53 19.21
N TYR A 127 3.30 -10.37 18.20
CA TYR A 127 2.20 -11.21 17.75
C TYR A 127 2.18 -12.46 18.64
N GLN A 128 1.33 -12.43 19.68
CA GLN A 128 1.11 -13.57 20.56
C GLN A 128 -0.02 -14.44 20.00
N ASN A 129 0.09 -15.77 20.15
CA ASN A 129 -0.92 -16.75 19.75
C ASN A 129 -1.29 -16.72 18.26
N ILE A 130 -0.29 -16.78 17.39
CA ILE A 130 -0.52 -16.93 15.96
C ILE A 130 -1.06 -18.33 15.71
N SER A 131 -2.32 -18.42 15.30
CA SER A 131 -2.97 -19.67 14.94
C SER A 131 -3.34 -19.66 13.46
N MET A 132 -2.88 -20.64 12.72
CA MET A 132 -3.28 -20.84 11.34
C MET A 132 -4.68 -21.46 11.22
N LYS A 133 -5.26 -21.93 12.34
CA LYS A 133 -6.60 -22.56 12.37
C LYS A 133 -7.73 -21.60 11.99
N ASN A 134 -7.52 -20.29 12.15
CA ASN A 134 -8.52 -19.27 11.81
C ASN A 134 -8.35 -18.70 10.40
N LEU A 135 -7.40 -19.22 9.62
CA LEU A 135 -7.23 -18.82 8.24
C LEU A 135 -8.34 -19.43 7.37
N THR A 136 -8.87 -18.65 6.45
CA THR A 136 -9.80 -19.13 5.42
C THR A 136 -9.03 -19.82 4.30
N ILE A 137 -8.56 -21.04 4.55
CA ILE A 137 -7.80 -21.89 3.64
C ILE A 137 -8.27 -23.35 3.75
N ASP A 138 -7.82 -24.23 2.85
CA ASP A 138 -8.07 -25.67 2.98
C ASP A 138 -7.48 -26.18 4.32
N PRO A 139 -8.31 -26.82 5.18
CA PRO A 139 -7.84 -27.35 6.48
C PRO A 139 -6.68 -28.35 6.35
N ASN A 140 -6.58 -29.08 5.23
CA ASN A 140 -5.48 -30.01 5.00
C ASN A 140 -4.13 -29.31 4.76
N LEU A 141 -4.15 -28.05 4.38
CA LEU A 141 -2.92 -27.25 4.20
C LEU A 141 -2.34 -26.79 5.56
N VAL A 142 -3.16 -26.60 6.59
CA VAL A 142 -2.75 -26.06 7.89
C VAL A 142 -1.61 -26.85 8.54
N PRO A 143 -1.66 -28.19 8.66
CA PRO A 143 -0.57 -28.95 9.28
C PRO A 143 0.76 -28.80 8.52
N MET A 144 0.71 -28.69 7.21
CA MET A 144 1.92 -28.49 6.37
C MET A 144 2.54 -27.12 6.61
N LEU A 145 1.71 -26.08 6.72
CA LEU A 145 2.18 -24.72 6.99
C LEU A 145 2.72 -24.58 8.42
N GLU A 146 2.07 -25.22 9.41
CA GLU A 146 2.55 -25.25 10.81
C GLU A 146 3.90 -25.97 10.92
N SER A 147 4.09 -27.11 10.21
CA SER A 147 5.38 -27.81 10.16
C SER A 147 6.47 -26.91 9.57
N ARG A 148 6.20 -26.24 8.44
CA ARG A 148 7.17 -25.32 7.83
C ARG A 148 7.47 -24.10 8.71
N LEU A 149 6.49 -23.61 9.46
CA LEU A 149 6.73 -22.53 10.42
C LEU A 149 7.66 -22.98 11.55
N ALA A 150 7.49 -24.19 12.05
CA ALA A 150 8.38 -24.78 13.04
C ALA A 150 9.80 -24.94 12.49
N GLU A 151 9.95 -25.41 11.25
CA GLU A 151 11.24 -25.49 10.55
C GLU A 151 11.90 -24.11 10.40
N ALA A 152 11.13 -23.07 9.98
CA ALA A 152 11.63 -21.71 9.88
C ALA A 152 12.16 -21.19 11.22
N GLN A 153 11.46 -21.47 12.32
CA GLN A 153 11.90 -21.09 13.66
C GLN A 153 13.18 -21.82 14.10
N HIS A 154 13.32 -23.10 13.76
CA HIS A 154 14.54 -23.86 14.05
C HIS A 154 15.75 -23.34 13.26
N CYS A 155 15.54 -22.97 11.99
CA CYS A 155 16.58 -22.46 11.12
C CYS A 155 17.07 -21.05 11.48
N LEU A 156 16.32 -20.31 12.30
CA LEU A 156 16.54 -18.87 12.56
C LEU A 156 17.97 -18.53 13.00
N VAL A 157 18.58 -19.39 13.82
CA VAL A 157 19.94 -19.16 14.35
C VAL A 157 21.02 -19.75 13.46
N SER A 158 20.80 -20.97 12.97
CA SER A 158 21.82 -21.74 12.26
C SER A 158 21.82 -21.58 10.74
N ALA A 159 20.66 -21.20 10.16
CA ALA A 159 20.47 -21.07 8.72
C ALA A 159 19.49 -19.93 8.38
N PRO A 160 19.86 -18.65 8.62
CA PRO A 160 18.96 -17.51 8.42
C PRO A 160 18.33 -17.44 7.02
N LEU A 161 19.11 -17.75 5.99
CA LEU A 161 18.61 -17.75 4.61
C LEU A 161 17.49 -18.79 4.40
N ALA A 162 17.59 -19.97 5.03
CA ALA A 162 16.53 -20.98 4.98
C ALA A 162 15.25 -20.46 5.68
N THR A 163 15.38 -19.77 6.81
CA THR A 163 14.25 -19.11 7.48
C THR A 163 13.55 -18.12 6.55
N ILE A 164 14.30 -17.24 5.89
CA ILE A 164 13.76 -16.23 4.96
C ILE A 164 13.00 -16.91 3.82
N PHE A 165 13.60 -17.94 3.22
CA PHE A 165 12.97 -18.70 2.15
C PHE A 165 11.66 -19.36 2.60
N LEU A 166 11.67 -20.02 3.76
CA LEU A 166 10.48 -20.66 4.32
C LEU A 166 9.39 -19.63 4.65
N CYS A 167 9.74 -18.48 5.22
CA CYS A 167 8.77 -17.41 5.47
C CYS A 167 8.06 -16.95 4.18
N GLY A 168 8.82 -16.75 3.10
CA GLY A 168 8.26 -16.38 1.80
C GLY A 168 7.37 -17.48 1.22
N SER A 169 7.80 -18.76 1.32
CA SER A 169 7.02 -19.90 0.86
C SER A 169 5.71 -20.10 1.62
N ILE A 170 5.74 -19.91 2.95
CA ILE A 170 4.55 -20.00 3.80
C ILE A 170 3.57 -18.86 3.43
N LEU A 171 4.06 -17.63 3.32
CA LEU A 171 3.22 -16.48 2.95
C LEU A 171 2.54 -16.69 1.60
N GLU A 172 3.28 -17.16 0.60
CA GLU A 172 2.75 -17.47 -0.73
C GLU A 172 1.67 -18.57 -0.67
N GLY A 173 1.93 -19.64 0.08
CA GLY A 173 0.98 -20.74 0.28
C GLY A 173 -0.30 -20.28 0.98
N ILE A 174 -0.22 -19.43 2.00
CA ILE A 174 -1.38 -18.89 2.69
C ILE A 174 -2.20 -18.00 1.74
N LEU A 175 -1.56 -17.07 1.03
CA LEU A 175 -2.26 -16.15 0.13
C LEU A 175 -2.91 -16.88 -1.06
N LEU A 176 -2.25 -17.87 -1.62
CA LEU A 176 -2.84 -18.76 -2.62
C LEU A 176 -4.03 -19.52 -2.04
N GLY A 177 -3.91 -20.06 -0.82
CA GLY A 177 -4.99 -20.76 -0.14
C GLY A 177 -6.22 -19.86 0.06
N VAL A 178 -6.03 -18.62 0.53
CA VAL A 178 -7.10 -17.63 0.68
C VAL A 178 -7.73 -17.28 -0.68
N ALA A 179 -6.93 -17.07 -1.72
CA ALA A 179 -7.42 -16.77 -3.06
C ALA A 179 -8.27 -17.93 -3.63
N LEU A 180 -7.90 -19.20 -3.36
CA LEU A 180 -8.66 -20.37 -3.78
C LEU A 180 -10.00 -20.52 -3.04
N GLN A 181 -10.14 -19.98 -1.83
CA GLN A 181 -11.41 -19.95 -1.09
C GLN A 181 -12.29 -18.74 -1.48
N SER A 182 -11.71 -17.68 -2.01
CA SER A 182 -12.41 -16.46 -2.44
C SER A 182 -12.09 -16.08 -3.90
N PRO A 183 -12.24 -17.00 -4.87
CA PRO A 183 -11.73 -16.81 -6.22
C PRO A 183 -12.41 -15.66 -6.96
N LYS A 184 -13.69 -15.41 -6.68
CA LYS A 184 -14.44 -14.31 -7.30
C LYS A 184 -13.86 -12.95 -6.90
N GLU A 185 -13.59 -12.75 -5.62
CA GLU A 185 -13.06 -11.50 -5.07
C GLU A 185 -11.67 -11.22 -5.63
N PHE A 186 -10.77 -12.23 -5.58
CA PHE A 186 -9.42 -12.10 -6.09
C PHE A 186 -9.39 -11.87 -7.60
N ASN A 187 -10.23 -12.53 -8.39
CA ASN A 187 -10.27 -12.34 -9.86
C ASN A 187 -10.89 -11.00 -10.27
N GLN A 188 -11.78 -10.41 -9.46
CA GLN A 188 -12.45 -9.15 -9.76
C GLN A 188 -11.76 -7.93 -9.15
N ALA A 189 -10.69 -8.10 -8.38
CA ALA A 189 -9.94 -6.99 -7.83
C ALA A 189 -9.33 -6.13 -8.94
N ALA A 190 -9.29 -4.81 -8.73
CA ALA A 190 -8.82 -3.86 -9.74
C ALA A 190 -7.37 -4.11 -10.20
N ASN A 191 -6.55 -4.66 -9.30
CA ASN A 191 -5.13 -4.97 -9.52
C ASN A 191 -4.85 -6.45 -9.78
N SER A 192 -5.87 -7.25 -10.10
CA SER A 192 -5.67 -8.65 -10.48
C SER A 192 -4.79 -8.76 -11.72
N PRO A 193 -3.75 -9.60 -11.71
CA PRO A 193 -2.83 -9.70 -12.83
C PRO A 193 -3.51 -10.29 -14.06
N LYS A 194 -3.25 -9.65 -15.21
CA LYS A 194 -3.84 -10.02 -16.49
C LYS A 194 -2.78 -10.50 -17.46
N ASP A 195 -3.18 -11.33 -18.40
CA ASP A 195 -2.38 -11.76 -19.52
C ASP A 195 -2.41 -10.74 -20.68
N LYS A 196 -1.80 -11.11 -21.79
CA LYS A 196 -1.72 -10.25 -23.01
C LYS A 196 -3.11 -10.00 -23.63
N ASP A 197 -4.06 -10.89 -23.37
CA ASP A 197 -5.43 -10.81 -23.89
C ASP A 197 -6.38 -10.11 -22.88
N ASN A 198 -5.82 -9.44 -21.87
CA ASN A 198 -6.54 -8.76 -20.78
C ASN A 198 -7.43 -9.68 -19.93
N LYS A 199 -7.17 -10.99 -19.94
CA LYS A 199 -7.81 -11.98 -19.07
C LYS A 199 -7.01 -12.14 -17.77
N VAL A 200 -7.72 -12.31 -16.66
CA VAL A 200 -7.06 -12.58 -15.38
C VAL A 200 -6.30 -13.90 -15.45
N LYS A 201 -5.04 -13.88 -15.04
CA LYS A 201 -4.19 -15.08 -14.99
C LYS A 201 -4.70 -16.10 -13.99
N PRO A 202 -4.54 -17.40 -14.23
CA PRO A 202 -4.81 -18.41 -13.23
C PRO A 202 -3.87 -18.24 -12.01
N PHE A 203 -4.36 -18.57 -10.81
CA PHE A 203 -3.63 -18.27 -9.56
C PHE A 203 -2.23 -18.89 -9.49
N HIS A 204 -1.99 -20.04 -10.10
CA HIS A 204 -0.68 -20.68 -10.13
C HIS A 204 0.39 -19.91 -10.94
N GLU A 205 -0.02 -18.92 -11.74
CA GLU A 205 0.87 -18.01 -12.46
C GLU A 205 1.09 -16.68 -11.72
N TRP A 206 0.39 -16.48 -10.59
CA TRP A 206 0.57 -15.25 -9.82
C TRP A 206 1.86 -15.32 -8.99
N SER A 207 2.61 -14.24 -9.02
CA SER A 207 3.74 -14.08 -8.12
C SER A 207 3.30 -13.70 -6.71
N LEU A 208 4.15 -13.94 -5.71
CA LEU A 208 3.92 -13.50 -4.33
C LEU A 208 3.62 -11.99 -4.25
N ALA A 209 4.31 -11.16 -5.05
CA ALA A 209 4.03 -9.73 -5.11
C ALA A 209 2.59 -9.43 -5.52
N GLN A 210 2.09 -10.12 -6.55
CA GLN A 210 0.71 -9.94 -7.03
C GLN A 210 -0.32 -10.38 -5.99
N PHE A 211 -0.07 -11.50 -5.31
CA PHE A 211 -0.92 -11.90 -4.19
C PHE A 211 -0.96 -10.87 -3.06
N ILE A 212 0.19 -10.32 -2.65
CA ILE A 212 0.27 -9.29 -1.62
C ILE A 212 -0.52 -8.05 -2.03
N ASP A 213 -0.35 -7.57 -3.26
CA ASP A 213 -1.01 -6.37 -3.77
C ASP A 213 -2.54 -6.54 -3.84
N VAL A 214 -3.00 -7.69 -4.36
CA VAL A 214 -4.43 -7.98 -4.46
C VAL A 214 -5.05 -8.17 -3.07
N ALA A 215 -4.43 -8.93 -2.18
CA ALA A 215 -4.91 -9.14 -0.81
C ALA A 215 -5.00 -7.82 -0.03
N HIS A 216 -4.03 -6.91 -0.22
CA HIS A 216 -4.12 -5.57 0.36
C HIS A 216 -5.25 -4.74 -0.28
N GLY A 217 -5.41 -4.78 -1.59
CA GLY A 217 -6.50 -4.08 -2.30
C GLY A 217 -7.89 -4.53 -1.85
N LEU A 218 -8.05 -5.78 -1.47
CA LEU A 218 -9.25 -6.35 -0.87
C LEU A 218 -9.41 -6.07 0.64
N GLY A 219 -8.42 -5.43 1.27
CA GLY A 219 -8.43 -5.15 2.71
C GLY A 219 -8.09 -6.35 3.60
N ALA A 220 -7.67 -7.48 3.01
CA ALA A 220 -7.26 -8.68 3.75
C ALA A 220 -5.88 -8.53 4.39
N LEU A 221 -4.99 -7.72 3.82
CA LEU A 221 -3.70 -7.34 4.39
C LEU A 221 -3.65 -5.85 4.66
N LYS A 222 -3.08 -5.45 5.80
CA LYS A 222 -2.82 -4.04 6.13
C LYS A 222 -1.62 -3.49 5.37
N LEU A 223 -1.51 -2.16 5.32
CA LEU A 223 -0.48 -1.47 4.54
C LEU A 223 0.94 -1.79 5.01
N ASP A 224 1.16 -1.97 6.32
CA ASP A 224 2.46 -2.36 6.87
C ASP A 224 2.87 -3.76 6.40
N VAL A 225 1.94 -4.72 6.41
CA VAL A 225 2.18 -6.07 5.90
C VAL A 225 2.43 -6.06 4.39
N LYS A 226 1.70 -5.23 3.62
CA LYS A 226 1.99 -5.07 2.19
C LYS A 226 3.43 -4.60 1.96
N LYS A 227 3.85 -3.51 2.63
CA LYS A 227 5.19 -2.93 2.45
C LYS A 227 6.29 -3.92 2.82
N PHE A 228 6.25 -4.45 4.04
CA PHE A 228 7.27 -5.38 4.51
C PHE A 228 7.17 -6.76 3.85
N GLY A 229 6.02 -7.13 3.31
CA GLY A 229 5.83 -8.34 2.51
C GLY A 229 6.58 -8.30 1.18
N HIS A 230 6.65 -7.13 0.55
CA HIS A 230 7.49 -6.94 -0.64
C HIS A 230 8.98 -7.06 -0.30
N GLU A 231 9.43 -6.50 0.83
CA GLU A 231 10.81 -6.68 1.31
C GLU A 231 11.13 -8.15 1.60
N LEU A 232 10.21 -8.88 2.27
CA LEU A 232 10.37 -10.32 2.49
C LEU A 232 10.52 -11.08 1.17
N ARG A 233 9.70 -10.77 0.16
CA ARG A 233 9.82 -11.36 -1.18
C ARG A 233 11.20 -11.10 -1.79
N ASP A 234 11.71 -9.88 -1.65
CA ASP A 234 13.00 -9.51 -2.21
C ASP A 234 14.14 -10.23 -1.48
N PHE A 235 14.10 -10.32 -0.14
CA PHE A 235 15.05 -11.11 0.64
C PHE A 235 14.99 -12.60 0.30
N ARG A 236 13.81 -13.17 -0.01
CA ARG A 236 13.69 -14.57 -0.46
C ARG A 236 14.51 -14.86 -1.70
N ASN A 237 14.68 -13.90 -2.60
CA ASN A 237 15.42 -14.09 -3.84
C ASN A 237 16.92 -14.32 -3.61
N TYR A 238 17.47 -13.96 -2.43
CA TYR A 238 18.87 -14.24 -2.08
C TYR A 238 19.17 -15.73 -1.86
N ILE A 239 18.17 -16.62 -1.92
CA ILE A 239 18.42 -18.06 -2.02
C ILE A 239 19.21 -18.43 -3.29
N HIS A 240 19.16 -17.56 -4.31
CA HIS A 240 19.95 -17.70 -5.53
C HIS A 240 21.36 -17.13 -5.30
N PRO A 241 22.43 -17.95 -5.30
CA PRO A 241 23.78 -17.48 -4.99
C PRO A 241 24.25 -16.32 -5.88
N TYR A 242 23.83 -16.31 -7.15
CA TYR A 242 24.19 -15.24 -8.07
C TYR A 242 23.57 -13.88 -7.68
N GLN A 243 22.36 -13.89 -7.12
CA GLN A 243 21.72 -12.70 -6.61
C GLN A 243 22.48 -12.13 -5.38
N GLN A 244 22.92 -12.99 -4.48
CA GLN A 244 23.80 -12.60 -3.36
C GLN A 244 25.10 -11.97 -3.86
N LEU A 245 25.76 -12.63 -4.82
CA LEU A 245 27.01 -12.13 -5.39
C LEU A 245 26.84 -10.75 -6.04
N ALA A 246 25.79 -10.57 -6.82
CA ALA A 246 25.52 -9.34 -7.55
C ALA A 246 25.18 -8.16 -6.62
N SER A 247 24.40 -8.40 -5.58
CA SER A 247 23.97 -7.37 -4.61
C SER A 247 25.02 -7.05 -3.54
N LYS A 248 26.02 -7.92 -3.36
CA LYS A 248 27.00 -7.88 -2.25
C LYS A 248 26.35 -7.87 -0.86
N PHE A 249 25.14 -8.43 -0.74
CA PHE A 249 24.38 -8.49 0.49
C PHE A 249 24.19 -9.94 0.92
N THR A 250 24.48 -10.25 2.18
CA THR A 250 24.26 -11.55 2.79
C THR A 250 23.24 -11.41 3.91
N PRO A 251 22.02 -11.96 3.73
CA PRO A 251 21.03 -11.94 4.79
C PRO A 251 21.54 -12.66 6.05
N ASP A 252 21.35 -12.01 7.19
CA ASP A 252 21.77 -12.51 8.50
C ASP A 252 20.58 -12.91 9.36
N LYS A 253 20.84 -13.23 10.62
CA LYS A 253 19.81 -13.58 11.60
C LYS A 253 18.80 -12.44 11.79
N HIS A 254 19.22 -11.17 11.80
CA HIS A 254 18.31 -10.03 11.98
C HIS A 254 17.38 -9.89 10.79
N THR A 255 17.88 -10.07 9.57
CA THR A 255 17.04 -10.11 8.37
C THR A 255 16.00 -11.23 8.45
N ALA A 256 16.38 -12.41 8.95
CA ALA A 256 15.47 -13.54 9.13
C ALA A 256 14.42 -13.27 10.22
N GLU A 257 14.78 -12.61 11.32
CA GLU A 257 13.85 -12.17 12.37
C GLU A 257 12.80 -11.20 11.83
N ILE A 258 13.19 -10.25 10.99
CA ILE A 258 12.29 -9.32 10.30
C ILE A 258 11.31 -10.10 9.42
N CYS A 259 11.80 -11.01 8.58
CA CYS A 259 10.97 -11.82 7.69
C CYS A 259 9.96 -12.69 8.47
N LEU A 260 10.37 -13.27 9.58
CA LEU A 260 9.48 -14.04 10.45
C LEU A 260 8.40 -13.14 11.08
N GLN A 261 8.76 -11.93 11.46
CA GLN A 261 7.81 -10.95 12.00
C GLN A 261 6.78 -10.51 10.93
N VAL A 262 7.20 -10.32 9.70
CA VAL A 262 6.29 -10.01 8.57
C VAL A 262 5.31 -11.15 8.35
N LEU A 263 5.78 -12.40 8.31
CA LEU A 263 4.91 -13.57 8.19
C LEU A 263 3.89 -13.64 9.33
N LYS A 264 4.32 -13.41 10.55
CA LYS A 264 3.44 -13.39 11.73
C LYS A 264 2.36 -12.31 11.61
N ALA A 265 2.72 -11.11 11.16
CA ALA A 265 1.80 -10.02 10.93
C ALA A 265 0.76 -10.37 9.86
N ALA A 266 1.19 -10.99 8.75
CA ALA A 266 0.30 -11.44 7.67
C ALA A 266 -0.71 -12.49 8.15
N ILE A 267 -0.25 -13.48 8.93
CA ILE A 267 -1.14 -14.48 9.53
C ILE A 267 -2.17 -13.82 10.45
N ALA A 268 -1.74 -12.84 11.27
CA ALA A 268 -2.63 -12.12 12.17
C ALA A 268 -3.68 -11.28 11.40
N ASP A 269 -3.32 -10.63 10.28
CA ASP A 269 -4.27 -9.93 9.44
C ASP A 269 -5.31 -10.90 8.84
N LEU A 270 -4.83 -11.96 8.18
CA LEU A 270 -5.67 -12.93 7.46
C LEU A 270 -6.56 -13.78 8.40
N SER A 271 -6.18 -13.94 9.66
CA SER A 271 -6.99 -14.62 10.69
C SER A 271 -7.94 -13.69 11.45
N GLY A 272 -8.00 -12.40 11.11
CA GLY A 272 -8.80 -11.39 11.81
C GLY A 272 -8.27 -11.02 13.22
N GLY A 273 -7.04 -11.38 13.52
CA GLY A 273 -6.39 -11.12 14.82
C GLY A 273 -5.87 -9.69 15.02
N ARG A 274 -5.85 -8.88 13.96
CA ARG A 274 -5.49 -7.46 13.98
C ARG A 274 -6.72 -6.62 13.63
N LYS A 275 -7.41 -6.12 14.63
CA LYS A 275 -8.48 -5.12 14.46
C LYS A 275 -7.90 -3.72 14.37
#